data_88ca441c52eec60615ea51b514971728
#
_entry.id   88ca441c52eec60615ea51b514971728
#
_cell.length_a   1.000
_cell.length_b   1.000
_cell.length_c   1.000
_cell.angle_alpha   90.00
_cell.angle_beta   90.00
_cell.angle_gamma   90.00
#
_symmetry.space_group_name_H-M   'P 1'
#
loop_
_entity.id
_entity.type
_entity.pdbx_description
1 polymer ?
#
loop_
_entity_poly.entity_id
_entity_poly.type
_entity_poly.pdbx_seq_one_letter_code
_entity_poly.pdbx_strand_id
1 'polypeptide(L)'
;MSCNSPSGAHPPTTHQVIRKLALQEGAAALKALANAAGLEDQFERRAAIDAIGRHPHGRELRSIILRALRDPSEYVVRTACEVVAQWELQEAHELVVALLANPSKATRQTAIRTLGTIWVDADFPTVFRIYNDAWENEIRREAAWVLRQRAHSAHWRTLFDAFQVDELARHRQWACELAEKFSVPDILPVLSQLSSDVDGHVRKAAWRAIQTLSSR
;
A
#
# COMPACT_ATOMS: atom_id res chain seq x y z
N MET A 1 4.67 55.61 25.55
CA MET A 1 3.82 55.36 24.34
C MET A 1 4.47 54.24 23.54
N SER A 2 4.07 53.04 23.79
CA SER A 2 4.62 51.84 23.11
C SER A 2 3.69 51.50 21.93
N CYS A 3 4.16 51.69 20.71
CA CYS A 3 3.47 51.27 19.50
C CYS A 3 3.61 49.76 19.36
N ASN A 4 2.54 49.05 19.65
CA ASN A 4 2.38 47.64 19.27
C ASN A 4 2.08 47.57 17.78
N SER A 5 3.08 47.22 16.98
CA SER A 5 2.85 46.86 15.55
C SER A 5 2.08 45.56 15.49
N PRO A 6 0.97 45.47 14.73
CA PRO A 6 0.30 44.20 14.54
C PRO A 6 1.21 43.25 13.74
N SER A 7 1.41 42.05 14.27
CA SER A 7 2.14 40.98 13.58
C SER A 7 1.47 40.75 12.21
N GLY A 8 2.19 41.09 11.15
CA GLY A 8 1.74 40.87 9.77
C GLY A 8 1.59 39.39 9.51
N ALA A 9 0.35 38.89 9.57
CA ALA A 9 0.03 37.57 9.06
C ALA A 9 0.27 37.59 7.53
N HIS A 10 1.28 36.88 7.06
CA HIS A 10 1.49 36.69 5.63
C HIS A 10 0.22 36.09 5.03
N PRO A 11 -0.19 36.51 3.81
CA PRO A 11 -1.33 35.91 3.15
C PRO A 11 -1.12 34.40 3.02
N PRO A 12 -2.18 33.57 3.22
CA PRO A 12 -2.05 32.12 3.16
C PRO A 12 -1.55 31.70 1.78
N THR A 13 -0.58 30.79 1.74
CA THR A 13 -0.10 30.21 0.48
C THR A 13 -1.24 29.44 -0.21
N THR A 14 -1.18 29.33 -1.54
CA THR A 14 -2.16 28.55 -2.33
C THR A 14 -2.35 27.15 -1.74
N HIS A 15 -1.27 26.52 -1.32
CA HIS A 15 -1.29 25.21 -0.68
C HIS A 15 -2.08 25.18 0.66
N GLN A 16 -1.97 26.24 1.48
CA GLN A 16 -2.76 26.37 2.72
C GLN A 16 -4.25 26.57 2.42
N VAL A 17 -4.58 27.34 1.36
CA VAL A 17 -5.96 27.54 0.91
C VAL A 17 -6.56 26.21 0.46
N ILE A 18 -5.85 25.45 -0.39
CA ILE A 18 -6.30 24.14 -0.90
C ILE A 18 -6.59 23.18 0.27
N ARG A 19 -5.70 23.11 1.26
CA ARG A 19 -5.90 22.25 2.45
C ARG A 19 -7.16 22.61 3.25
N LYS A 20 -7.48 23.90 3.36
CA LYS A 20 -8.69 24.34 4.05
C LYS A 20 -9.96 23.95 3.32
N LEU A 21 -9.93 23.85 1.98
CA LEU A 21 -11.07 23.40 1.18
C LEU A 21 -11.51 21.96 1.53
N ALA A 22 -10.60 21.11 2.01
CA ALA A 22 -10.95 19.76 2.46
C ALA A 22 -11.94 19.73 3.63
N LEU A 23 -12.01 20.82 4.40
CA LEU A 23 -12.86 20.98 5.57
C LEU A 23 -14.12 21.82 5.29
N GLN A 24 -14.27 22.36 4.08
CA GLN A 24 -15.40 23.19 3.69
C GLN A 24 -16.46 22.36 2.99
N GLU A 25 -17.68 22.39 3.49
CA GLU A 25 -18.80 21.72 2.84
C GLU A 25 -19.33 22.51 1.63
N GLY A 26 -19.91 21.79 0.67
CA GLY A 26 -20.66 22.36 -0.44
C GLY A 26 -19.97 22.32 -1.80
N ALA A 27 -20.76 22.49 -2.85
CA ALA A 27 -20.34 22.36 -4.24
C ALA A 27 -19.22 23.35 -4.65
N ALA A 28 -19.14 24.52 -4.01
CA ALA A 28 -18.11 25.51 -4.29
C ALA A 28 -16.72 25.00 -3.89
N ALA A 29 -16.59 24.33 -2.75
CA ALA A 29 -15.34 23.72 -2.32
C ALA A 29 -14.90 22.59 -3.26
N LEU A 30 -15.83 21.69 -3.65
CA LEU A 30 -15.54 20.63 -4.62
C LEU A 30 -15.10 21.20 -5.97
N LYS A 31 -15.76 22.23 -6.48
CA LYS A 31 -15.35 22.89 -7.72
C LYS A 31 -13.96 23.52 -7.62
N ALA A 32 -13.65 24.17 -6.48
CA ALA A 32 -12.34 24.75 -6.25
C ALA A 32 -11.25 23.67 -6.17
N LEU A 33 -11.50 22.53 -5.51
CA LEU A 33 -10.60 21.39 -5.46
C LEU A 33 -10.38 20.76 -6.85
N ALA A 34 -11.46 20.63 -7.64
CA ALA A 34 -11.37 20.14 -9.01
C ALA A 34 -10.49 21.04 -9.90
N ASN A 35 -10.62 22.35 -9.77
CA ASN A 35 -9.76 23.31 -10.47
C ASN A 35 -8.30 23.21 -9.99
N ALA A 36 -8.08 23.12 -8.68
CA ALA A 36 -6.74 23.03 -8.12
C ALA A 36 -5.98 21.75 -8.55
N ALA A 37 -6.71 20.66 -8.78
CA ALA A 37 -6.14 19.41 -9.32
C ALA A 37 -5.68 19.53 -10.79
N GLY A 38 -5.97 20.63 -11.47
CA GLY A 38 -5.53 20.91 -12.84
C GLY A 38 -4.45 22.00 -12.94
N LEU A 39 -3.93 22.52 -11.85
CA LEU A 39 -2.90 23.56 -11.84
C LEU A 39 -1.56 23.05 -12.40
N GLU A 40 -0.71 23.96 -12.87
CA GLU A 40 0.61 23.60 -13.42
C GLU A 40 1.58 23.09 -12.36
N ASP A 41 1.51 23.68 -11.16
CA ASP A 41 2.41 23.30 -10.06
C ASP A 41 2.03 21.94 -9.48
N GLN A 42 2.99 21.02 -9.44
CA GLN A 42 2.77 19.64 -8.96
C GLN A 42 2.45 19.56 -7.46
N PHE A 43 2.92 20.52 -6.66
CA PHE A 43 2.66 20.54 -5.22
C PHE A 43 1.23 20.99 -4.94
N GLU A 44 0.70 21.90 -5.76
CA GLU A 44 -0.69 22.34 -5.71
C GLU A 44 -1.62 21.23 -6.17
N ARG A 45 -1.31 20.54 -7.30
CA ARG A 45 -2.08 19.37 -7.74
C ARG A 45 -2.09 18.27 -6.67
N ARG A 46 -0.92 17.94 -6.11
CA ARG A 46 -0.82 16.96 -5.03
C ARG A 46 -1.68 17.35 -3.82
N ALA A 47 -1.61 18.63 -3.38
CA ALA A 47 -2.42 19.12 -2.28
C ALA A 47 -3.92 19.02 -2.57
N ALA A 48 -4.33 19.26 -3.83
CA ALA A 48 -5.72 19.13 -4.25
C ALA A 48 -6.18 17.66 -4.21
N ILE A 49 -5.37 16.72 -4.69
CA ILE A 49 -5.67 15.27 -4.63
C ILE A 49 -5.80 14.79 -3.17
N ASP A 50 -4.87 15.19 -2.28
CA ASP A 50 -4.95 14.88 -0.85
C ASP A 50 -6.21 15.49 -0.20
N ALA A 51 -6.54 16.75 -0.53
CA ALA A 51 -7.73 17.43 -0.03
C ALA A 51 -9.02 16.77 -0.52
N ILE A 52 -9.09 16.35 -1.80
CA ILE A 52 -10.21 15.57 -2.36
C ILE A 52 -10.38 14.27 -1.58
N GLY A 53 -9.27 13.56 -1.30
CA GLY A 53 -9.29 12.30 -0.53
C GLY A 53 -9.92 12.44 0.85
N ARG A 54 -9.74 13.58 1.50
CA ARG A 54 -10.24 13.89 2.87
C ARG A 54 -11.60 14.56 2.89
N HIS A 55 -12.06 15.10 1.76
CA HIS A 55 -13.33 15.82 1.72
C HIS A 55 -14.51 14.86 1.89
N PRO A 56 -15.54 15.17 2.72
CA PRO A 56 -16.69 14.29 2.94
C PRO A 56 -17.38 13.82 1.66
N HIS A 57 -17.46 14.72 0.67
CA HIS A 57 -18.04 14.46 -0.65
C HIS A 57 -16.97 14.25 -1.75
N GLY A 58 -15.72 14.00 -1.38
CA GLY A 58 -14.60 13.87 -2.33
C GLY A 58 -14.82 12.78 -3.39
N ARG A 59 -15.55 11.71 -3.06
CA ARG A 59 -15.90 10.63 -4.00
C ARG A 59 -16.67 11.09 -5.24
N GLU A 60 -17.33 12.24 -5.20
CA GLU A 60 -17.94 12.85 -6.38
C GLU A 60 -16.89 13.23 -7.45
N LEU A 61 -15.65 13.48 -7.02
CA LEU A 61 -14.51 13.81 -7.86
C LEU A 61 -13.61 12.58 -8.18
N ARG A 62 -14.13 11.36 -8.06
CA ARG A 62 -13.32 10.13 -8.28
C ARG A 62 -12.65 10.09 -9.66
N SER A 63 -13.26 10.66 -10.68
CA SER A 63 -12.66 10.75 -12.03
C SER A 63 -11.36 11.56 -12.04
N ILE A 64 -11.22 12.54 -11.15
CA ILE A 64 -9.98 13.30 -10.97
C ILE A 64 -8.91 12.43 -10.34
N ILE A 65 -9.26 11.61 -9.35
CA ILE A 65 -8.31 10.63 -8.73
C ILE A 65 -7.82 9.62 -9.78
N LEU A 66 -8.73 9.07 -10.60
CA LEU A 66 -8.34 8.15 -11.68
C LEU A 66 -7.40 8.83 -12.70
N ARG A 67 -7.64 10.09 -13.05
CA ARG A 67 -6.74 10.85 -13.92
C ARG A 67 -5.38 11.10 -13.26
N ALA A 68 -5.35 11.41 -11.96
CA ALA A 68 -4.14 11.68 -11.21
C ALA A 68 -3.20 10.47 -11.10
N LEU A 69 -3.69 9.23 -11.28
CA LEU A 69 -2.85 8.03 -11.40
C LEU A 69 -1.95 8.04 -12.66
N ARG A 70 -2.21 8.95 -13.60
CA ARG A 70 -1.42 9.17 -14.83
C ARG A 70 -0.73 10.54 -14.85
N ASP A 71 -0.64 11.21 -13.71
CA ASP A 71 0.04 12.51 -13.61
C ASP A 71 1.54 12.37 -13.91
N PRO A 72 2.18 13.35 -14.58
CA PRO A 72 3.62 13.31 -14.84
C PRO A 72 4.47 13.38 -13.56
N SER A 73 3.90 13.85 -12.43
CA SER A 73 4.59 13.91 -11.14
C SER A 73 4.33 12.65 -10.33
N GLU A 74 5.41 11.95 -9.95
CA GLU A 74 5.33 10.78 -9.06
C GLU A 74 4.68 11.11 -7.71
N TYR A 75 4.82 12.34 -7.22
CA TYR A 75 4.22 12.76 -5.95
C TYR A 75 2.70 12.81 -6.04
N VAL A 76 2.17 13.27 -7.18
CA VAL A 76 0.72 13.30 -7.44
C VAL A 76 0.19 11.87 -7.60
N VAL A 77 0.89 11.04 -8.39
CA VAL A 77 0.53 9.62 -8.61
C VAL A 77 0.46 8.87 -7.28
N ARG A 78 1.47 8.99 -6.42
CA ARG A 78 1.49 8.31 -5.13
C ARG A 78 0.36 8.77 -4.21
N THR A 79 0.08 10.08 -4.16
CA THR A 79 -1.05 10.59 -3.38
C THR A 79 -2.38 10.09 -3.94
N ALA A 80 -2.54 9.97 -5.27
CA ALA A 80 -3.72 9.37 -5.88
C ALA A 80 -3.86 7.89 -5.48
N CYS A 81 -2.77 7.12 -5.46
CA CYS A 81 -2.76 5.75 -4.95
C CYS A 81 -3.23 5.66 -3.50
N GLU A 82 -2.77 6.58 -2.63
CA GLU A 82 -3.20 6.64 -1.23
C GLU A 82 -4.72 6.89 -1.11
N VAL A 83 -5.27 7.77 -1.94
CA VAL A 83 -6.73 8.03 -1.99
C VAL A 83 -7.48 6.81 -2.53
N VAL A 84 -6.97 6.14 -3.57
CA VAL A 84 -7.53 4.88 -4.09
C VAL A 84 -7.60 3.83 -2.99
N ALA A 85 -6.52 3.65 -2.23
CA ALA A 85 -6.47 2.70 -1.12
C ALA A 85 -7.46 3.07 -0.01
N GLN A 86 -7.52 4.35 0.39
CA GLN A 86 -8.44 4.85 1.40
C GLN A 86 -9.91 4.64 1.01
N TRP A 87 -10.22 4.80 -0.27
CA TRP A 87 -11.58 4.65 -0.78
C TRP A 87 -11.92 3.23 -1.23
N GLU A 88 -10.93 2.32 -1.27
CA GLU A 88 -11.06 0.98 -1.83
C GLU A 88 -11.66 1.02 -3.26
N LEU A 89 -11.12 1.94 -4.08
CA LEU A 89 -11.69 2.30 -5.37
C LEU A 89 -11.36 1.23 -6.42
N GLN A 90 -12.22 0.21 -6.56
CA GLN A 90 -12.01 -0.94 -7.45
C GLN A 90 -11.85 -0.55 -8.93
N GLU A 91 -12.51 0.50 -9.38
CA GLU A 91 -12.40 0.99 -10.77
C GLU A 91 -10.99 1.50 -11.13
N ALA A 92 -10.12 1.73 -10.12
CA ALA A 92 -8.73 2.11 -10.33
C ALA A 92 -7.79 0.91 -10.56
N HIS A 93 -8.27 -0.33 -10.44
CA HIS A 93 -7.46 -1.55 -10.42
C HIS A 93 -6.46 -1.61 -11.58
N GLU A 94 -6.92 -1.55 -12.82
CA GLU A 94 -6.06 -1.63 -14.01
C GLU A 94 -5.00 -0.51 -14.07
N LEU A 95 -5.36 0.68 -13.59
CA LEU A 95 -4.43 1.81 -13.52
C LEU A 95 -3.33 1.57 -12.49
N VAL A 96 -3.69 0.99 -11.34
CA VAL A 96 -2.72 0.63 -10.29
C VAL A 96 -1.83 -0.52 -10.74
N VAL A 97 -2.37 -1.54 -11.42
CA VAL A 97 -1.59 -2.63 -12.03
C VAL A 97 -0.55 -2.07 -13.02
N ALA A 98 -0.92 -1.11 -13.86
CA ALA A 98 0.01 -0.47 -14.79
C ALA A 98 1.17 0.24 -14.07
N LEU A 99 0.97 0.77 -12.85
CA LEU A 99 2.00 1.43 -12.05
C LEU A 99 3.04 0.45 -11.46
N LEU A 100 2.80 -0.85 -11.48
CA LEU A 100 3.79 -1.86 -11.05
C LEU A 100 5.05 -1.85 -11.93
N ALA A 101 4.95 -1.35 -13.16
CA ALA A 101 6.08 -1.15 -14.09
C ALA A 101 6.63 0.28 -14.10
N ASN A 102 6.21 1.15 -13.17
CA ASN A 102 6.65 2.55 -13.14
C ASN A 102 8.17 2.65 -12.89
N PRO A 103 8.91 3.58 -13.55
CA PRO A 103 10.34 3.75 -13.34
C PRO A 103 10.70 4.15 -11.90
N SER A 104 9.85 4.92 -11.22
CA SER A 104 10.06 5.28 -9.80
C SER A 104 9.82 4.09 -8.88
N LYS A 105 10.87 3.69 -8.12
CA LYS A 105 10.74 2.65 -7.09
C LYS A 105 9.66 2.99 -6.07
N ALA A 106 9.59 4.26 -5.64
CA ALA A 106 8.62 4.71 -4.67
C ALA A 106 7.17 4.57 -5.18
N THR A 107 6.96 4.83 -6.48
CA THR A 107 5.65 4.63 -7.12
C THR A 107 5.31 3.14 -7.21
N ARG A 108 6.25 2.26 -7.64
CA ARG A 108 6.02 0.81 -7.67
C ARG A 108 5.66 0.27 -6.29
N GLN A 109 6.38 0.67 -5.25
CA GLN A 109 6.11 0.27 -3.87
C GLN A 109 4.72 0.71 -3.41
N THR A 110 4.34 1.96 -3.69
CA THR A 110 3.00 2.48 -3.36
C THR A 110 1.93 1.72 -4.14
N ALA A 111 2.15 1.43 -5.43
CA ALA A 111 1.21 0.67 -6.26
C ALA A 111 0.97 -0.76 -5.73
N ILE A 112 2.03 -1.49 -5.32
CA ILE A 112 1.91 -2.82 -4.73
C ILE A 112 1.02 -2.77 -3.47
N ARG A 113 1.27 -1.79 -2.59
CA ARG A 113 0.48 -1.60 -1.37
C ARG A 113 -0.97 -1.26 -1.67
N THR A 114 -1.21 -0.36 -2.61
CA THR A 114 -2.56 0.03 -3.05
C THR A 114 -3.30 -1.15 -3.66
N LEU A 115 -2.63 -1.94 -4.52
CA LEU A 115 -3.20 -3.16 -5.09
C LEU A 115 -3.62 -4.13 -3.98
N GLY A 116 -2.86 -4.21 -2.89
CA GLY A 116 -3.24 -5.00 -1.72
C GLY A 116 -4.59 -4.59 -1.12
N THR A 117 -5.06 -3.35 -1.25
CA THR A 117 -6.38 -2.91 -0.74
C THR A 117 -7.53 -3.17 -1.71
N ILE A 118 -7.27 -3.07 -3.02
CA ILE A 118 -8.25 -3.29 -4.10
C ILE A 118 -8.04 -4.64 -4.80
N TRP A 119 -7.52 -5.62 -4.07
CA TRP A 119 -7.08 -6.93 -4.53
C TRP A 119 -8.16 -7.73 -5.24
N VAL A 120 -7.78 -8.37 -6.32
CA VAL A 120 -8.51 -9.48 -6.94
C VAL A 120 -7.59 -10.71 -7.02
N ASP A 121 -8.16 -11.93 -6.98
CA ASP A 121 -7.34 -13.15 -6.94
C ASP A 121 -6.42 -13.32 -8.17
N ALA A 122 -6.79 -12.74 -9.29
CA ALA A 122 -5.97 -12.71 -10.51
C ALA A 122 -4.65 -11.91 -10.34
N ASP A 123 -4.49 -11.13 -9.27
CA ASP A 123 -3.26 -10.37 -8.99
C ASP A 123 -2.14 -11.25 -8.43
N PHE A 124 -2.51 -12.42 -7.84
CA PHE A 124 -1.55 -13.28 -7.17
C PHE A 124 -0.33 -13.63 -8.04
N PRO A 125 -0.46 -14.12 -9.27
CA PRO A 125 0.70 -14.46 -10.10
C PRO A 125 1.60 -13.26 -10.38
N THR A 126 1.02 -12.08 -10.59
CA THR A 126 1.75 -10.84 -10.87
C THR A 126 2.57 -10.39 -9.68
N VAL A 127 1.95 -10.32 -8.50
CA VAL A 127 2.64 -9.88 -7.27
C VAL A 127 3.63 -10.94 -6.79
N PHE A 128 3.33 -12.24 -6.99
CA PHE A 128 4.26 -13.34 -6.67
C PHE A 128 5.50 -13.31 -7.56
N ARG A 129 5.35 -13.00 -8.85
CA ARG A 129 6.50 -12.77 -9.74
C ARG A 129 7.34 -11.58 -9.27
N ILE A 130 6.72 -10.46 -8.88
CA ILE A 130 7.46 -9.31 -8.32
C ILE A 130 8.24 -9.72 -7.08
N TYR A 131 7.65 -10.50 -6.18
CA TYR A 131 8.35 -11.01 -5.00
C TYR A 131 9.58 -11.85 -5.37
N ASN A 132 9.49 -12.70 -6.37
CA ASN A 132 10.59 -13.59 -6.80
C ASN A 132 11.69 -12.84 -7.57
N ASP A 133 11.31 -11.93 -8.47
CA ASP A 133 12.21 -11.37 -9.49
C ASP A 133 12.77 -9.99 -9.11
N ALA A 134 12.15 -9.28 -8.16
CA ALA A 134 12.63 -7.96 -7.78
C ALA A 134 14.00 -8.05 -7.06
N TRP A 135 14.97 -7.33 -7.60
CA TRP A 135 16.29 -7.18 -6.99
C TRP A 135 16.31 -6.18 -5.81
N GLU A 136 15.29 -5.30 -5.74
CA GLU A 136 15.15 -4.32 -4.67
C GLU A 136 14.45 -4.95 -3.46
N ASN A 137 15.16 -5.05 -2.35
CA ASN A 137 14.63 -5.66 -1.13
C ASN A 137 13.34 -5.01 -0.61
N GLU A 138 13.18 -3.69 -0.80
CA GLU A 138 11.98 -2.98 -0.36
C GLU A 138 10.75 -3.39 -1.18
N ILE A 139 10.92 -3.58 -2.50
CA ILE A 139 9.86 -4.07 -3.38
C ILE A 139 9.50 -5.51 -3.02
N ARG A 140 10.49 -6.39 -2.82
CA ARG A 140 10.26 -7.77 -2.38
C ARG A 140 9.50 -7.83 -1.07
N ARG A 141 9.88 -7.03 -0.07
CA ARG A 141 9.19 -6.99 1.23
C ARG A 141 7.75 -6.51 1.11
N GLU A 142 7.49 -5.50 0.28
CA GLU A 142 6.14 -5.00 0.06
C GLU A 142 5.27 -6.06 -0.62
N ALA A 143 5.79 -6.71 -1.68
CA ALA A 143 5.10 -7.80 -2.37
C ALA A 143 4.83 -8.98 -1.42
N ALA A 144 5.83 -9.41 -0.65
CA ALA A 144 5.67 -10.48 0.33
C ALA A 144 4.61 -10.14 1.39
N TRP A 145 4.58 -8.88 1.86
CA TRP A 145 3.59 -8.42 2.83
C TRP A 145 2.17 -8.49 2.27
N VAL A 146 1.96 -8.00 1.04
CA VAL A 146 0.64 -8.05 0.38
C VAL A 146 0.22 -9.51 0.15
N LEU A 147 1.11 -10.35 -0.39
CA LEU A 147 0.83 -11.77 -0.62
C LEU A 147 0.42 -12.49 0.67
N ARG A 148 1.15 -12.26 1.76
CA ARG A 148 0.81 -12.85 3.08
C ARG A 148 -0.57 -12.43 3.56
N GLN A 149 -0.95 -11.15 3.39
CA GLN A 149 -2.26 -10.63 3.79
C GLN A 149 -3.40 -11.24 2.96
N ARG A 150 -3.15 -11.47 1.67
CA ARG A 150 -4.13 -11.94 0.69
C ARG A 150 -4.12 -13.45 0.46
N ALA A 151 -3.18 -14.19 1.09
CA ALA A 151 -3.11 -15.64 0.98
C ALA A 151 -4.40 -16.32 1.47
N HIS A 152 -4.95 -17.18 0.64
CA HIS A 152 -6.07 -18.07 0.94
C HIS A 152 -5.73 -19.53 0.58
N SER A 153 -6.70 -20.43 0.70
CA SER A 153 -6.51 -21.88 0.56
C SER A 153 -5.89 -22.34 -0.78
N ALA A 154 -6.04 -21.57 -1.86
CA ALA A 154 -5.45 -21.91 -3.15
C ALA A 154 -3.96 -21.50 -3.27
N HIS A 155 -3.51 -20.50 -2.51
CA HIS A 155 -2.18 -19.89 -2.71
C HIS A 155 -1.18 -20.14 -1.56
N TRP A 156 -1.67 -20.56 -0.39
CA TRP A 156 -0.84 -20.65 0.81
C TRP A 156 0.37 -21.57 0.62
N ARG A 157 0.21 -22.70 -0.08
CA ARG A 157 1.29 -23.66 -0.30
C ARG A 157 2.42 -23.07 -1.12
N THR A 158 2.10 -22.39 -2.22
CA THR A 158 3.06 -21.69 -3.06
C THR A 158 3.84 -20.64 -2.27
N LEU A 159 3.15 -19.89 -1.40
CA LEU A 159 3.80 -18.90 -0.53
C LEU A 159 4.65 -19.55 0.55
N PHE A 160 4.15 -20.61 1.19
CA PHE A 160 4.90 -21.36 2.19
C PHE A 160 6.22 -21.88 1.60
N ASP A 161 6.15 -22.54 0.44
CA ASP A 161 7.31 -23.12 -0.22
C ASP A 161 8.34 -22.04 -0.64
N ALA A 162 7.91 -20.87 -1.02
CA ALA A 162 8.79 -19.74 -1.33
C ALA A 162 9.36 -19.07 -0.07
N PHE A 163 8.54 -18.85 0.95
CA PHE A 163 8.96 -18.11 2.15
C PHE A 163 9.87 -18.91 3.07
N GLN A 164 9.68 -20.24 3.17
CA GLN A 164 10.46 -21.09 4.07
C GLN A 164 11.97 -21.09 3.80
N VAL A 165 12.36 -20.84 2.54
CA VAL A 165 13.76 -20.82 2.09
C VAL A 165 14.29 -19.41 1.83
N ASP A 166 13.49 -18.38 2.09
CA ASP A 166 13.89 -16.99 1.84
C ASP A 166 15.08 -16.58 2.74
N GLU A 167 15.98 -15.78 2.19
CA GLU A 167 17.13 -15.23 2.93
C GLU A 167 16.72 -14.33 4.09
N LEU A 168 15.55 -13.65 3.98
CA LEU A 168 15.02 -12.78 5.01
C LEU A 168 14.28 -13.59 6.09
N ALA A 169 14.81 -13.58 7.31
CA ALA A 169 14.22 -14.27 8.45
C ALA A 169 12.73 -13.95 8.65
N ARG A 170 12.34 -12.70 8.34
CA ARG A 170 10.93 -12.27 8.42
C ARG A 170 10.01 -13.07 7.50
N HIS A 171 10.47 -13.40 6.28
CA HIS A 171 9.68 -14.21 5.36
C HIS A 171 9.61 -15.66 5.83
N ARG A 172 10.71 -16.25 6.31
CA ARG A 172 10.68 -17.58 6.93
C ARG A 172 9.77 -17.66 8.15
N GLN A 173 9.72 -16.59 8.97
CA GLN A 173 8.73 -16.48 10.05
C GLN A 173 7.29 -16.51 9.49
N TRP A 174 7.01 -15.79 8.40
CA TRP A 174 5.69 -15.78 7.78
C TRP A 174 5.31 -17.14 7.17
N ALA A 175 6.27 -17.95 6.71
CA ALA A 175 6.00 -19.34 6.34
C ALA A 175 5.40 -20.12 7.52
N CYS A 176 6.01 -20.01 8.71
CA CYS A 176 5.47 -20.66 9.91
C CYS A 176 4.05 -20.17 10.27
N GLU A 177 3.79 -18.87 10.12
CA GLU A 177 2.47 -18.28 10.37
C GLU A 177 1.42 -18.76 9.35
N LEU A 178 1.79 -18.93 8.08
CA LEU A 178 0.93 -19.53 7.06
C LEU A 178 0.61 -21.00 7.38
N ALA A 179 1.61 -21.76 7.80
CA ALA A 179 1.45 -23.13 8.25
C ALA A 179 0.43 -23.27 9.38
N GLU A 180 0.55 -22.42 10.38
CA GLU A 180 -0.37 -22.35 11.51
C GLU A 180 -1.80 -21.99 11.06
N LYS A 181 -1.92 -20.99 10.17
CA LYS A 181 -3.22 -20.51 9.65
C LYS A 181 -3.98 -21.57 8.87
N PHE A 182 -3.28 -22.31 8.00
CA PHE A 182 -3.92 -23.27 7.08
C PHE A 182 -3.92 -24.70 7.59
N SER A 183 -3.23 -24.99 8.71
CA SER A 183 -3.31 -26.24 9.49
C SER A 183 -3.09 -27.52 8.68
N VAL A 184 -2.03 -27.61 7.89
CA VAL A 184 -1.73 -28.75 7.04
C VAL A 184 -0.60 -29.60 7.65
N PRO A 185 -0.85 -30.87 8.02
CA PRO A 185 0.13 -31.71 8.75
C PRO A 185 1.37 -32.12 7.94
N ASP A 186 1.29 -32.18 6.60
CA ASP A 186 2.37 -32.66 5.74
C ASP A 186 3.63 -31.75 5.74
N ILE A 187 3.53 -30.54 6.32
CA ILE A 187 4.63 -29.59 6.45
C ILE A 187 5.40 -29.69 7.79
N LEU A 188 4.98 -30.58 8.69
CA LEU A 188 5.67 -30.78 9.97
C LEU A 188 7.18 -31.03 9.85
N PRO A 189 7.69 -31.82 8.88
CA PRO A 189 9.13 -31.99 8.68
C PRO A 189 9.86 -30.65 8.40
N VAL A 190 9.27 -29.78 7.59
CA VAL A 190 9.82 -28.46 7.26
C VAL A 190 9.81 -27.54 8.48
N LEU A 191 8.71 -27.52 9.24
CA LEU A 191 8.62 -26.75 10.48
C LEU A 191 9.66 -27.23 11.51
N SER A 192 9.93 -28.54 11.56
CA SER A 192 10.98 -29.11 12.41
C SER A 192 12.36 -28.56 12.02
N GLN A 193 12.66 -28.40 10.73
CA GLN A 193 13.90 -27.75 10.28
C GLN A 193 13.94 -26.28 10.69
N LEU A 194 12.85 -25.53 10.47
CA LEU A 194 12.75 -24.12 10.85
C LEU A 194 12.81 -23.90 12.38
N SER A 195 12.51 -24.93 13.19
CA SER A 195 12.71 -24.86 14.65
C SER A 195 14.18 -24.81 15.08
N SER A 196 15.11 -25.05 14.15
CA SER A 196 16.56 -24.91 14.31
C SER A 196 17.14 -23.74 13.49
N ASP A 197 16.31 -22.83 12.99
CA ASP A 197 16.72 -21.65 12.21
C ASP A 197 17.73 -20.80 12.98
N VAL A 198 18.61 -20.09 12.26
CA VAL A 198 19.58 -19.16 12.85
C VAL A 198 18.89 -17.98 13.56
N ASP A 199 17.71 -17.57 13.11
CA ASP A 199 16.92 -16.48 13.67
C ASP A 199 15.98 -16.97 14.78
N GLY A 200 16.00 -16.30 15.94
CA GLY A 200 15.21 -16.68 17.10
C GLY A 200 13.70 -16.50 16.92
N HIS A 201 13.27 -15.53 16.11
CA HIS A 201 11.86 -15.31 15.85
C HIS A 201 11.30 -16.42 14.95
N VAL A 202 12.10 -16.88 13.98
CA VAL A 202 11.73 -18.02 13.13
C VAL A 202 11.60 -19.28 13.97
N ARG A 203 12.61 -19.60 14.82
CA ARG A 203 12.53 -20.76 15.72
C ARG A 203 11.25 -20.74 16.57
N LYS A 204 10.96 -19.59 17.19
CA LYS A 204 9.75 -19.42 18.03
C LYS A 204 8.46 -19.62 17.24
N ALA A 205 8.38 -19.07 16.03
CA ALA A 205 7.20 -19.22 15.18
C ALA A 205 7.02 -20.68 14.72
N ALA A 206 8.11 -21.38 14.37
CA ALA A 206 8.09 -22.79 13.98
C ALA A 206 7.59 -23.68 15.14
N TRP A 207 8.12 -23.49 16.34
CA TRP A 207 7.65 -24.22 17.52
C TRP A 207 6.16 -24.03 17.80
N ARG A 208 5.67 -22.79 17.71
CA ARG A 208 4.24 -22.50 17.89
C ARG A 208 3.38 -23.20 16.84
N ALA A 209 3.82 -23.14 15.56
CA ALA A 209 3.10 -23.81 14.48
C ALA A 209 3.06 -25.33 14.68
N ILE A 210 4.18 -25.98 15.08
CA ILE A 210 4.24 -27.41 15.39
C ILE A 210 3.25 -27.75 16.51
N GLN A 211 3.25 -27.00 17.60
CA GLN A 211 2.33 -27.25 18.72
C GLN A 211 0.86 -27.15 18.28
N THR A 212 0.53 -26.13 17.49
CA THR A 212 -0.84 -25.94 16.98
C THR A 212 -1.28 -27.10 16.08
N LEU A 213 -0.38 -27.62 15.23
CA LEU A 213 -0.68 -28.72 14.31
C LEU A 213 -0.72 -30.08 15.01
N SER A 214 0.06 -30.27 16.09
CA SER A 214 0.11 -31.52 16.84
C SER A 214 -1.04 -31.67 17.85
N SER A 215 -1.76 -30.58 18.18
CA SER A 215 -2.87 -30.55 19.14
C SER A 215 -4.24 -30.73 18.49
N ARG A 216 -4.30 -30.89 17.19
CA ARG A 216 -5.52 -31.11 16.38
C ARG A 216 -5.60 -32.55 15.88
#